data_f1f382844f116e0191e91cf66d6d6fbc
#
_entry.id   f1f382844f116e0191e91cf66d6d6fbc
#
_cell.length_a   1.000
_cell.length_b   1.000
_cell.length_c   1.000
_cell.angle_alpha   90.00
_cell.angle_beta   90.00
_cell.angle_gamma   90.00
#
_symmetry.space_group_name_H-M   'P 1'
#
loop_
_entity.id
_entity.type
_entity.pdbx_description
1 polymer ?
#
loop_
_entity_poly.entity_id
_entity_poly.type
_entity_poly.pdbx_seq_one_letter_code
_entity_poly.pdbx_strand_id
1 'polypeptide(L)'
;MSESAPPPTSTPESAVNQSLKERMPIISSNEGVWEGWYRYFDIDGNKIEEHKSRLLCRFPDADTYHQTNYYFWADGTSEVRDFPSAVEGNRLVFYTHINGWAAEVDLDTFGRTTMLNWTRQNEPDLYLYEMIQNSDCRQHRSRVWQWFKGGRLLKRTLIDEHFVTRDWKSYEGNMEPPQI
;
A
#
# COMPACT_ATOMS: atom_id res chain seq x y z
N MET A 1 33.00 -19.82 45.36
CA MET A 1 32.62 -18.96 44.22
C MET A 1 31.83 -19.83 43.28
N SER A 2 30.53 -19.67 43.27
CA SER A 2 29.62 -20.48 42.47
C SER A 2 29.21 -19.63 41.26
N GLU A 3 29.64 -20.05 40.08
CA GLU A 3 29.37 -19.42 38.81
C GLU A 3 27.98 -19.90 38.35
N SER A 4 27.02 -18.97 38.32
CA SER A 4 25.66 -19.26 37.83
C SER A 4 25.64 -19.24 36.30
N ALA A 5 25.17 -20.32 35.70
CA ALA A 5 24.96 -20.43 34.24
C ALA A 5 23.96 -19.39 33.74
N PRO A 6 24.14 -18.84 32.51
CA PRO A 6 23.18 -17.93 31.92
C PRO A 6 21.87 -18.67 31.58
N PRO A 7 20.71 -17.96 31.59
CA PRO A 7 19.44 -18.55 31.23
C PRO A 7 19.40 -18.90 29.73
N PRO A 8 18.65 -19.95 29.36
CA PRO A 8 18.52 -20.34 27.94
C PRO A 8 17.81 -19.25 27.17
N THR A 9 18.43 -18.81 26.10
CA THR A 9 17.80 -17.93 25.07
C THR A 9 16.75 -18.75 24.36
N SER A 10 15.49 -18.52 24.69
CA SER A 10 14.36 -19.05 23.91
C SER A 10 14.30 -18.32 22.57
N THR A 11 14.72 -18.99 21.52
CA THR A 11 14.43 -18.58 20.13
C THR A 11 12.91 -18.65 19.94
N PRO A 12 12.26 -17.64 19.41
CA PRO A 12 10.82 -17.71 19.16
C PRO A 12 10.55 -18.64 17.96
N GLU A 13 10.22 -19.86 18.25
CA GLU A 13 9.86 -20.92 17.27
C GLU A 13 8.44 -20.74 16.70
N SER A 14 7.69 -19.71 17.14
CA SER A 14 6.27 -19.52 16.81
C SER A 14 6.02 -18.63 15.58
N ALA A 15 7.04 -18.05 14.94
CA ALA A 15 6.86 -17.14 13.81
C ALA A 15 6.75 -17.84 12.43
N VAL A 16 6.95 -19.15 12.38
CA VAL A 16 7.14 -19.89 11.10
C VAL A 16 5.83 -20.31 10.43
N ASN A 17 4.66 -20.18 11.08
CA ASN A 17 3.38 -20.68 10.56
C ASN A 17 2.22 -19.68 10.50
N GLN A 18 2.48 -18.37 10.68
CA GLN A 18 1.41 -17.38 10.60
C GLN A 18 1.22 -16.90 9.16
N SER A 19 -0.04 -16.88 8.69
CA SER A 19 -0.41 -16.32 7.40
C SER A 19 -0.06 -14.82 7.34
N LEU A 20 0.07 -14.27 6.13
CA LEU A 20 0.25 -12.84 5.91
C LEU A 20 -0.83 -12.00 6.62
N LYS A 21 -2.08 -12.47 6.59
CA LYS A 21 -3.20 -11.78 7.25
C LYS A 21 -3.04 -11.66 8.76
N GLU A 22 -2.43 -12.64 9.40
CA GLU A 22 -2.13 -12.60 10.84
C GLU A 22 -0.93 -11.74 11.17
N ARG A 23 0.09 -11.75 10.30
CA ARG A 23 1.32 -10.96 10.50
C ARG A 23 1.13 -9.48 10.18
N MET A 24 0.22 -9.14 9.25
CA MET A 24 -0.01 -7.78 8.76
C MET A 24 -1.52 -7.43 8.77
N PRO A 25 -2.13 -7.31 9.96
CA PRO A 25 -3.58 -7.13 10.10
C PRO A 25 -4.08 -5.79 9.56
N ILE A 26 -3.26 -4.73 9.55
CA ILE A 26 -3.65 -3.42 8.98
C ILE A 26 -3.75 -3.53 7.46
N ILE A 27 -2.75 -4.11 6.81
CA ILE A 27 -2.75 -4.34 5.36
C ILE A 27 -3.88 -5.29 4.99
N SER A 28 -4.10 -6.35 5.77
CA SER A 28 -5.19 -7.31 5.57
C SER A 28 -6.57 -6.68 5.66
N SER A 29 -6.73 -5.65 6.49
CA SER A 29 -7.99 -4.92 6.60
C SER A 29 -8.38 -4.18 5.31
N ASN A 30 -7.42 -3.95 4.40
CA ASN A 30 -7.65 -3.32 3.10
C ASN A 30 -8.12 -4.30 2.00
N GLU A 31 -8.30 -5.59 2.29
CA GLU A 31 -8.80 -6.54 1.30
C GLU A 31 -10.16 -6.11 0.74
N GLY A 32 -10.27 -6.06 -0.60
CA GLY A 32 -11.47 -5.66 -1.31
C GLY A 32 -11.23 -4.59 -2.36
N VAL A 33 -12.28 -3.88 -2.72
CA VAL A 33 -12.30 -2.84 -3.74
C VAL A 33 -12.36 -1.47 -3.07
N TRP A 34 -11.49 -0.58 -3.51
CA TRP A 34 -11.41 0.81 -3.09
C TRP A 34 -11.52 1.72 -4.28
N GLU A 35 -12.33 2.76 -4.20
CA GLU A 35 -12.46 3.76 -5.24
C GLU A 35 -12.19 5.14 -4.68
N GLY A 36 -11.57 6.02 -5.51
CA GLY A 36 -11.20 7.34 -5.03
C GLY A 36 -10.52 8.21 -6.06
N TRP A 37 -9.97 9.31 -5.56
CA TRP A 37 -9.31 10.32 -6.33
C TRP A 37 -7.82 10.41 -6.00
N TYR A 38 -7.00 10.49 -7.04
CA TYR A 38 -5.59 10.87 -6.99
C TYR A 38 -5.46 12.32 -7.43
N ARG A 39 -4.95 13.19 -6.56
CA ARG A 39 -4.73 14.61 -6.83
C ARG A 39 -3.27 14.94 -6.65
N TYR A 40 -2.64 15.45 -7.68
CA TYR A 40 -1.22 15.78 -7.69
C TYR A 40 -1.05 17.29 -7.53
N PHE A 41 -0.06 17.65 -6.71
CA PHE A 41 0.28 19.03 -6.41
C PHE A 41 1.77 19.26 -6.63
N ASP A 42 2.13 20.40 -7.22
CA ASP A 42 3.51 20.84 -7.28
C ASP A 42 4.07 21.22 -5.90
N ILE A 43 5.34 21.66 -5.86
CA ILE A 43 6.01 22.06 -4.61
C ILE A 43 5.38 23.31 -3.98
N ASP A 44 4.73 24.15 -4.78
CA ASP A 44 4.07 25.39 -4.33
C ASP A 44 2.63 25.16 -3.86
N GLY A 45 2.11 23.93 -4.06
CA GLY A 45 0.76 23.55 -3.63
C GLY A 45 -0.33 23.73 -4.69
N ASN A 46 0.02 24.03 -5.93
CA ASN A 46 -0.94 24.11 -7.03
C ASN A 46 -1.33 22.69 -7.49
N LYS A 47 -2.61 22.44 -7.70
CA LYS A 47 -3.07 21.17 -8.28
C LYS A 47 -2.67 21.12 -9.76
N ILE A 48 -1.90 20.12 -10.15
CA ILE A 48 -1.37 19.94 -11.50
C ILE A 48 -2.03 18.81 -12.29
N GLU A 49 -2.62 17.83 -11.59
CA GLU A 49 -3.27 16.67 -12.21
C GLU A 49 -4.27 16.05 -11.23
N GLU A 50 -5.32 15.43 -11.75
CA GLU A 50 -6.16 14.51 -10.99
C GLU A 50 -6.75 13.42 -11.88
N HIS A 51 -7.02 12.26 -11.28
CA HIS A 51 -7.73 11.18 -11.94
C HIS A 51 -8.46 10.32 -10.92
N LYS A 52 -9.49 9.59 -11.37
CA LYS A 52 -10.17 8.58 -10.57
C LYS A 52 -9.39 7.28 -10.57
N SER A 53 -9.56 6.50 -9.51
CA SER A 53 -8.96 5.18 -9.42
C SER A 53 -9.90 4.15 -8.82
N ARG A 54 -9.66 2.90 -9.18
CA ARG A 54 -10.18 1.71 -8.51
C ARG A 54 -9.02 0.80 -8.19
N LEU A 55 -8.93 0.35 -6.94
CA LEU A 55 -7.91 -0.56 -6.48
C LEU A 55 -8.56 -1.86 -6.01
N LEU A 56 -8.05 -2.98 -6.51
CA LEU A 56 -8.38 -4.32 -6.05
C LEU A 56 -7.24 -4.82 -5.17
N CYS A 57 -7.49 -4.95 -3.87
CA CYS A 57 -6.54 -5.46 -2.89
C CYS A 57 -6.94 -6.89 -2.52
N ARG A 58 -6.06 -7.86 -2.74
CA ARG A 58 -6.38 -9.28 -2.55
C ARG A 58 -5.22 -10.09 -2.00
N PHE A 59 -5.55 -11.20 -1.37
CA PHE A 59 -4.61 -12.17 -0.82
C PHE A 59 -4.87 -13.51 -1.52
N PRO A 60 -4.16 -13.79 -2.64
CA PRO A 60 -4.36 -15.01 -3.42
C PRO A 60 -4.07 -16.29 -2.63
N ASP A 61 -3.16 -16.23 -1.69
CA ASP A 61 -2.75 -17.31 -0.80
C ASP A 61 -2.30 -16.78 0.58
N ALA A 62 -1.71 -17.65 1.39
CA ALA A 62 -1.31 -17.33 2.76
C ALA A 62 -0.16 -16.31 2.86
N ASP A 63 0.67 -16.19 1.83
CA ASP A 63 1.95 -15.46 1.89
C ASP A 63 2.08 -14.33 0.85
N THR A 64 1.09 -14.17 -0.04
CA THR A 64 1.14 -13.16 -1.08
C THR A 64 0.05 -12.11 -0.95
N TYR A 65 0.39 -10.89 -1.33
CA TYR A 65 -0.54 -9.80 -1.53
C TYR A 65 -0.47 -9.35 -2.98
N HIS A 66 -1.60 -9.08 -3.59
CA HIS A 66 -1.68 -8.60 -4.94
C HIS A 66 -2.62 -7.40 -5.03
N GLN A 67 -2.13 -6.29 -5.56
CA GLN A 67 -2.92 -5.10 -5.82
C GLN A 67 -2.97 -4.82 -7.31
N THR A 68 -4.18 -4.63 -7.85
CA THR A 68 -4.40 -4.14 -9.21
C THR A 68 -4.99 -2.74 -9.12
N ASN A 69 -4.36 -1.78 -9.79
CA ASN A 69 -4.81 -0.40 -9.85
C ASN A 69 -5.35 -0.10 -11.25
N TYR A 70 -6.57 0.41 -11.32
CA TYR A 70 -7.20 0.98 -12.50
C TYR A 70 -7.22 2.49 -12.35
N TYR A 71 -6.74 3.20 -13.34
CA TYR A 71 -6.70 4.66 -13.37
C TYR A 71 -7.55 5.18 -14.53
N PHE A 72 -8.29 6.28 -14.31
CA PHE A 72 -9.24 6.84 -15.26
C PHE A 72 -9.12 8.35 -15.30
N TRP A 73 -8.67 8.90 -16.44
CA TRP A 73 -8.52 10.33 -16.66
C TRP A 73 -9.76 10.96 -17.27
N ALA A 74 -9.89 12.27 -17.12
CA ALA A 74 -11.06 13.02 -17.62
C ALA A 74 -11.15 13.05 -19.17
N ASP A 75 -10.03 12.84 -19.86
CA ASP A 75 -9.98 12.75 -21.33
C ASP A 75 -10.43 11.38 -21.88
N GLY A 76 -10.86 10.47 -21.02
CA GLY A 76 -11.30 9.12 -21.36
C GLY A 76 -10.18 8.10 -21.45
N THR A 77 -8.92 8.47 -21.22
CA THR A 77 -7.82 7.51 -21.14
C THR A 77 -7.89 6.71 -19.84
N SER A 78 -7.37 5.48 -19.88
CA SER A 78 -7.30 4.61 -18.72
C SER A 78 -6.03 3.76 -18.75
N GLU A 79 -5.58 3.32 -17.56
CA GLU A 79 -4.42 2.47 -17.39
C GLU A 79 -4.67 1.43 -16.31
N VAL A 80 -4.07 0.24 -16.45
CA VAL A 80 -4.09 -0.81 -15.42
C VAL A 80 -2.66 -1.14 -15.05
N ARG A 81 -2.40 -1.26 -13.75
CA ARG A 81 -1.11 -1.70 -13.21
C ARG A 81 -1.31 -2.75 -12.13
N ASP A 82 -0.51 -3.81 -12.21
CA ASP A 82 -0.46 -4.88 -11.23
C ASP A 82 0.78 -4.78 -10.35
N PHE A 83 0.56 -4.97 -9.04
CA PHE A 83 1.60 -4.92 -8.03
C PHE A 83 1.57 -6.20 -7.17
N PRO A 84 2.07 -7.32 -7.69
CA PRO A 84 2.30 -8.50 -6.86
C PRO A 84 3.40 -8.22 -5.85
N SER A 85 3.24 -8.76 -4.65
CA SER A 85 4.23 -8.62 -3.59
C SER A 85 4.36 -9.89 -2.78
N ALA A 86 5.54 -10.09 -2.20
CA ALA A 86 5.85 -11.18 -1.27
C ALA A 86 6.11 -10.61 0.13
N VAL A 87 6.01 -11.48 1.14
CA VAL A 87 6.32 -11.11 2.52
C VAL A 87 7.77 -11.45 2.83
N GLU A 88 8.51 -10.45 3.31
CA GLU A 88 9.86 -10.61 3.85
C GLU A 88 9.93 -10.03 5.27
N GLY A 89 9.96 -10.92 6.27
CA GLY A 89 9.88 -10.49 7.67
C GLY A 89 8.57 -9.75 7.98
N ASN A 90 8.68 -8.49 8.39
CA ASN A 90 7.54 -7.62 8.70
C ASN A 90 7.19 -6.65 7.54
N ARG A 91 7.52 -7.00 6.30
CA ARG A 91 7.33 -6.13 5.14
C ARG A 91 6.68 -6.89 4.00
N LEU A 92 5.83 -6.19 3.24
CA LEU A 92 5.52 -6.54 1.87
C LEU A 92 6.62 -5.96 0.98
N VAL A 93 7.18 -6.76 0.08
CA VAL A 93 8.20 -6.33 -0.87
C VAL A 93 7.62 -6.37 -2.28
N PHE A 94 7.73 -5.24 -2.99
CA PHE A 94 7.31 -5.07 -4.37
C PHE A 94 8.52 -5.22 -5.29
N TYR A 95 8.36 -5.99 -6.36
CA TYR A 95 9.45 -6.34 -7.28
C TYR A 95 9.05 -6.24 -8.77
N THR A 96 7.83 -5.77 -9.05
CA THR A 96 7.31 -5.57 -10.42
C THR A 96 7.01 -4.10 -10.64
N HIS A 97 7.58 -3.49 -11.68
CA HIS A 97 7.50 -2.06 -12.03
C HIS A 97 8.17 -1.12 -11.03
N ILE A 98 8.16 -1.48 -9.76
CA ILE A 98 8.77 -0.74 -8.65
C ILE A 98 9.62 -1.69 -7.81
N ASN A 99 10.63 -1.12 -7.17
CA ASN A 99 11.36 -1.76 -6.08
C ASN A 99 11.02 -1.02 -4.80
N GLY A 100 10.47 -1.72 -3.83
CA GLY A 100 10.06 -1.06 -2.59
C GLY A 100 9.43 -2.01 -1.60
N TRP A 101 8.98 -1.45 -0.51
CA TRP A 101 8.38 -2.20 0.57
C TRP A 101 7.25 -1.41 1.24
N ALA A 102 6.32 -2.14 1.85
CA ALA A 102 5.33 -1.62 2.77
C ALA A 102 5.47 -2.26 4.14
N ALA A 103 5.26 -1.49 5.20
CA ALA A 103 5.25 -1.98 6.58
C ALA A 103 4.14 -1.32 7.38
N GLU A 104 3.56 -2.08 8.30
CA GLU A 104 2.63 -1.54 9.28
C GLU A 104 3.39 -0.76 10.34
N VAL A 105 2.79 0.34 10.80
CA VAL A 105 3.36 1.19 11.83
C VAL A 105 2.42 1.19 13.03
N ASP A 106 2.88 0.62 14.11
CA ASP A 106 2.16 0.58 15.38
C ASP A 106 2.43 1.89 16.16
N LEU A 107 1.76 2.96 15.74
CA LEU A 107 1.85 4.27 16.38
C LEU A 107 0.73 4.52 17.38
N ASP A 108 -0.36 3.78 17.27
CA ASP A 108 -1.52 3.91 18.15
C ASP A 108 -2.25 2.57 18.34
N THR A 109 -3.12 2.52 19.33
CA THR A 109 -3.90 1.32 19.68
C THR A 109 -4.93 0.92 18.62
N PHE A 110 -5.16 1.72 17.59
CA PHE A 110 -6.16 1.46 16.56
C PHE A 110 -5.60 0.72 15.34
N GLY A 111 -4.27 0.66 15.19
CA GLY A 111 -3.63 -0.09 14.12
C GLY A 111 -4.12 0.33 12.72
N ARG A 112 -3.87 1.58 12.32
CA ARG A 112 -4.45 2.19 11.11
C ARG A 112 -3.46 2.61 10.05
N THR A 113 -2.16 2.59 10.37
CA THR A 113 -1.13 3.23 9.54
C THR A 113 -0.23 2.22 8.86
N THR A 114 -0.05 2.39 7.56
CA THR A 114 0.95 1.68 6.75
C THR A 114 1.88 2.69 6.09
N MET A 115 3.18 2.44 6.12
CA MET A 115 4.18 3.22 5.41
C MET A 115 4.75 2.43 4.26
N LEU A 116 4.96 3.11 3.13
CA LEU A 116 5.61 2.55 1.95
C LEU A 116 6.78 3.42 1.51
N ASN A 117 7.76 2.75 0.92
CA ASN A 117 8.80 3.39 0.12
C ASN A 117 8.97 2.58 -1.17
N TRP A 118 9.09 3.27 -2.30
CA TRP A 118 9.43 2.59 -3.55
C TRP A 118 10.15 3.49 -4.55
N THR A 119 10.88 2.85 -5.45
CA THR A 119 11.63 3.45 -6.56
C THR A 119 11.16 2.82 -7.86
N ARG A 120 11.06 3.57 -8.95
CA ARG A 120 10.76 3.00 -10.27
C ARG A 120 11.95 2.20 -10.80
N GLN A 121 11.70 1.01 -11.37
CA GLN A 121 12.77 0.14 -11.86
C GLN A 121 13.56 0.75 -13.02
N ASN A 122 12.88 1.43 -13.94
CA ASN A 122 13.48 2.07 -15.12
C ASN A 122 13.87 3.54 -14.91
N GLU A 123 13.65 4.08 -13.71
CA GLU A 123 13.96 5.47 -13.35
C GLU A 123 14.40 5.53 -11.87
N PRO A 124 15.60 5.05 -11.53
CA PRO A 124 16.01 4.80 -10.14
C PRO A 124 16.22 6.07 -9.31
N ASP A 125 16.32 7.24 -9.92
CA ASP A 125 16.37 8.53 -9.24
C ASP A 125 14.97 9.10 -8.91
N LEU A 126 13.89 8.46 -9.41
CA LEU A 126 12.50 8.76 -9.07
C LEU A 126 12.00 7.79 -8.01
N TYR A 127 11.76 8.32 -6.81
CA TYR A 127 11.27 7.53 -5.67
C TYR A 127 10.23 8.30 -4.87
N LEU A 128 9.51 7.60 -4.02
CA LEU A 128 8.56 8.22 -3.10
C LEU A 128 8.54 7.57 -1.73
N TYR A 129 8.02 8.34 -0.79
CA TYR A 129 7.50 7.85 0.49
C TYR A 129 5.98 8.03 0.51
N GLU A 130 5.30 7.02 1.02
CA GLU A 130 3.85 7.00 1.13
C GLU A 130 3.44 6.67 2.56
N MET A 131 2.42 7.36 3.04
CA MET A 131 1.68 7.02 4.25
C MET A 131 0.24 6.72 3.87
N ILE A 132 -0.28 5.59 4.33
CA ILE A 132 -1.69 5.18 4.22
C ILE A 132 -2.30 5.15 5.60
N GLN A 133 -3.46 5.78 5.78
CA GLN A 133 -4.20 5.74 7.03
C GLN A 133 -5.66 5.37 6.79
N ASN A 134 -6.12 4.36 7.51
CA ASN A 134 -7.52 3.93 7.49
C ASN A 134 -8.33 4.70 8.54
N SER A 135 -9.58 5.02 8.21
CA SER A 135 -10.54 5.52 9.19
C SER A 135 -10.92 4.45 10.23
N ASP A 136 -11.47 4.88 11.37
CA ASP A 136 -11.89 3.96 12.43
C ASP A 136 -12.96 2.96 11.96
N CYS A 137 -13.88 3.41 11.10
CA CYS A 137 -14.91 2.55 10.52
C CYS A 137 -14.41 1.65 9.37
N ARG A 138 -13.14 1.79 8.93
CA ARG A 138 -12.55 1.04 7.81
C ARG A 138 -13.29 1.23 6.46
N GLN A 139 -14.08 2.29 6.34
CA GLN A 139 -14.79 2.62 5.10
C GLN A 139 -14.11 3.70 4.28
N HIS A 140 -13.12 4.39 4.86
CA HIS A 140 -12.33 5.43 4.20
C HIS A 140 -10.86 5.21 4.50
N ARG A 141 -10.01 5.58 3.54
CA ARG A 141 -8.57 5.71 3.77
C ARG A 141 -8.03 6.92 3.02
N SER A 142 -7.06 7.56 3.62
CA SER A 142 -6.27 8.61 2.98
C SER A 142 -4.86 8.13 2.73
N ARG A 143 -4.26 8.60 1.62
CA ARG A 143 -2.89 8.28 1.27
C ARG A 143 -2.17 9.57 0.90
N VAL A 144 -0.94 9.72 1.34
CA VAL A 144 -0.10 10.88 1.04
C VAL A 144 1.22 10.41 0.47
N TRP A 145 1.56 10.88 -0.73
CA TRP A 145 2.82 10.58 -1.40
C TRP A 145 3.71 11.81 -1.46
N GLN A 146 4.97 11.66 -1.10
CA GLN A 146 6.03 12.63 -1.30
C GLN A 146 6.96 12.10 -2.39
N TRP A 147 6.96 12.72 -3.56
CA TRP A 147 7.78 12.33 -4.70
C TRP A 147 9.11 13.06 -4.71
N PHE A 148 10.17 12.33 -4.97
CA PHE A 148 11.52 12.86 -5.08
C PHE A 148 12.13 12.44 -6.41
N LYS A 149 12.91 13.35 -7.01
CA LYS A 149 13.77 13.06 -8.17
C LYS A 149 15.15 13.67 -7.94
N GLY A 150 16.20 12.85 -8.07
CA GLY A 150 17.58 13.28 -7.80
C GLY A 150 17.75 13.85 -6.39
N GLY A 151 17.06 13.32 -5.38
CA GLY A 151 17.11 13.77 -3.99
C GLY A 151 16.33 15.05 -3.67
N ARG A 152 15.61 15.63 -4.63
CA ARG A 152 14.80 16.84 -4.44
C ARG A 152 13.31 16.52 -4.48
N LEU A 153 12.54 17.18 -3.60
CA LEU A 153 11.07 17.10 -3.65
C LEU A 153 10.58 17.59 -5.00
N LEU A 154 9.80 16.74 -5.69
CA LEU A 154 9.27 17.00 -7.02
C LEU A 154 7.80 17.42 -6.99
N LYS A 155 6.97 16.66 -6.29
CA LYS A 155 5.52 16.85 -6.18
C LYS A 155 4.95 16.04 -5.01
N ARG A 156 3.69 16.28 -4.70
CA ARG A 156 2.91 15.49 -3.73
C ARG A 156 1.69 14.91 -4.40
N THR A 157 1.20 13.77 -3.88
CA THR A 157 -0.11 13.22 -4.25
C THR A 157 -0.93 13.04 -3.00
N LEU A 158 -2.15 13.55 -3.01
CA LEU A 158 -3.17 13.28 -2.00
C LEU A 158 -4.21 12.34 -2.62
N ILE A 159 -4.53 11.28 -1.89
CA ILE A 159 -5.43 10.24 -2.36
C ILE A 159 -6.48 10.02 -1.28
N ASP A 160 -7.74 10.16 -1.65
CA ASP A 160 -8.89 9.86 -0.80
C ASP A 160 -9.67 8.72 -1.44
N GLU A 161 -9.88 7.65 -0.67
CA GLU A 161 -10.55 6.44 -1.16
C GLU A 161 -11.65 6.02 -0.19
N HIS A 162 -12.72 5.44 -0.73
CA HIS A 162 -13.76 4.78 0.03
C HIS A 162 -13.82 3.30 -0.32
N PHE A 163 -14.21 2.49 0.65
CA PHE A 163 -14.41 1.06 0.49
C PHE A 163 -15.72 0.79 -0.27
N VAL A 164 -15.67 -0.07 -1.28
CA VAL A 164 -16.82 -0.43 -2.10
C VAL A 164 -17.38 -1.79 -1.67
N THR A 165 -16.55 -2.83 -1.73
CA THR A 165 -16.95 -4.21 -1.44
C THR A 165 -15.76 -5.12 -1.18
N ARG A 166 -16.00 -6.24 -0.52
CA ARG A 166 -15.02 -7.33 -0.44
C ARG A 166 -15.02 -8.25 -1.66
N ASP A 167 -16.07 -8.20 -2.48
CA ASP A 167 -16.16 -8.98 -3.72
C ASP A 167 -15.36 -8.32 -4.84
N TRP A 168 -14.03 -8.41 -4.73
CA TRP A 168 -13.11 -7.87 -5.73
C TRP A 168 -13.18 -8.64 -7.07
N LYS A 169 -13.66 -9.91 -7.05
CA LYS A 169 -13.74 -10.75 -8.27
C LYS A 169 -14.70 -10.16 -9.30
N SER A 170 -15.82 -9.59 -8.87
CA SER A 170 -16.79 -8.96 -9.77
C SER A 170 -16.25 -7.66 -10.41
N TYR A 171 -15.12 -7.16 -9.93
CA TYR A 171 -14.47 -5.94 -10.45
C TYR A 171 -13.22 -6.23 -11.29
N GLU A 172 -12.78 -7.49 -11.39
CA GLU A 172 -11.64 -7.84 -12.25
C GLU A 172 -11.94 -7.51 -13.72
N GLY A 173 -11.00 -6.76 -14.34
CA GLY A 173 -11.14 -6.32 -15.73
C GLY A 173 -12.20 -5.25 -15.98
N ASN A 174 -12.89 -4.76 -14.95
CA ASN A 174 -13.89 -3.71 -15.11
C ASN A 174 -13.20 -2.36 -15.39
N MET A 175 -13.31 -1.90 -16.65
CA MET A 175 -12.74 -0.64 -17.14
C MET A 175 -13.74 0.52 -17.14
N GLU A 176 -14.90 0.38 -16.50
CA GLU A 176 -15.82 1.50 -16.30
C GLU A 176 -15.31 2.42 -15.19
N PRO A 177 -15.23 3.75 -15.42
CA PRO A 177 -14.81 4.69 -14.39
C PRO A 177 -15.73 4.66 -13.16
N PRO A 178 -15.16 4.80 -11.93
CA PRO A 178 -15.96 4.93 -10.72
C PRO A 178 -16.95 6.08 -10.77
N GLN A 179 -18.13 5.87 -10.19
CA GLN A 179 -19.19 6.90 -10.06
C GLN A 179 -19.01 7.66 -8.73
N ILE A 180 -17.95 8.45 -8.62
CA ILE A 180 -17.55 9.21 -7.44
C ILE A 180 -17.32 10.68 -7.74
#